data_4c0a871c5f2e7ea646e06a0f8a561a28
#
_entry.id   4c0a871c5f2e7ea646e06a0f8a561a28
#
_cell.length_a   1.000
_cell.length_b   1.000
_cell.length_c   1.000
_cell.angle_alpha   90.00
_cell.angle_beta   90.00
_cell.angle_gamma   90.00
#
_symmetry.space_group_name_H-M   'P 1'
#
loop_
_entity.id
_entity.type
_entity.pdbx_description
1 polymer ?
#
loop_
_entity_poly.entity_id
_entity_poly.type
_entity_poly.pdbx_seq_one_letter_code
_entity_poly.pdbx_strand_id
1 'polypeptide(L)'
;PAELTADEYQKALADKDNVNQSTIDNNATSTEIRYLSRIYLATGIEKYKDAALEGIRYLLKAQYPNGGWPQFWPRPKGYYTHITYNDNAMVNVMNLLRDVYSKKAPYTYVPDTLCQRARTAFDKGVECILNTQVKQNGKLTVWCAQHDEHTLAPAKARAYELPSLSSAESDNIVLLLMSIPDPSPRIIASVEAAVSWFKANKITGIMRKDFTNSEGKKDYRMVPCPQDDYPCPVFWARFYTLEDNRPFFCDRDGVKKYDISEIGYERRNGYSWYNNAGLKVLKKYEQWKKQIKE
;
A
#
# COMPACT_ATOMS: atom_id res chain seq x y z
N PRO A 1 12.13 20.17 -0.95
CA PRO A 1 13.11 19.10 -0.82
C PRO A 1 14.37 19.71 -0.24
N ALA A 2 14.95 19.05 0.78
CA ALA A 2 16.24 19.48 1.29
C ALA A 2 17.27 19.36 0.17
N GLU A 3 18.08 20.38 -0.03
CA GLU A 3 19.19 20.32 -0.97
C GLU A 3 20.21 19.30 -0.45
N LEU A 4 20.67 18.42 -1.35
CA LEU A 4 21.74 17.50 -0.99
C LEU A 4 23.02 18.28 -0.69
N THR A 5 23.72 17.89 0.36
CA THR A 5 25.10 18.35 0.56
C THR A 5 25.99 17.86 -0.57
N ALA A 6 27.16 18.50 -0.76
CA ALA A 6 28.10 18.07 -1.76
C ALA A 6 28.52 16.60 -1.61
N ASP A 7 28.72 16.15 -0.36
CA ASP A 7 29.08 14.76 -0.05
C ASP A 7 27.97 13.77 -0.35
N GLU A 8 26.70 14.10 -0.03
CA GLU A 8 25.54 13.29 -0.37
C GLU A 8 25.34 13.19 -1.90
N TYR A 9 25.60 14.29 -2.62
CA TYR A 9 25.55 14.31 -4.08
C TYR A 9 26.63 13.40 -4.69
N GLN A 10 27.89 13.50 -4.22
CA GLN A 10 28.99 12.64 -4.68
C GLN A 10 28.73 11.17 -4.37
N LYS A 11 28.19 10.86 -3.20
CA LYS A 11 27.82 9.50 -2.81
C LYS A 11 26.71 8.96 -3.72
N ALA A 12 25.69 9.75 -4.01
CA ALA A 12 24.62 9.38 -4.92
C ALA A 12 25.14 9.14 -6.34
N LEU A 13 26.08 9.97 -6.84
CA LEU A 13 26.73 9.77 -8.13
C LEU A 13 27.56 8.48 -8.18
N ALA A 14 28.29 8.16 -7.13
CA ALA A 14 29.08 6.93 -7.03
C ALA A 14 28.19 5.68 -7.04
N ASP A 15 26.97 5.78 -6.54
CA ASP A 15 26.02 4.67 -6.42
C ASP A 15 24.95 4.62 -7.54
N LYS A 16 25.03 5.54 -8.51
CA LYS A 16 24.01 5.71 -9.59
C LYS A 16 23.75 4.44 -10.42
N ASP A 17 24.76 3.59 -10.55
CA ASP A 17 24.69 2.36 -11.35
C ASP A 17 24.34 1.12 -10.49
N ASN A 18 24.07 1.31 -9.19
CA ASN A 18 23.66 0.23 -8.29
C ASN A 18 22.18 -0.12 -8.50
N VAL A 19 21.91 -0.96 -9.46
CA VAL A 19 20.56 -1.42 -9.84
C VAL A 19 19.80 -2.09 -8.68
N ASN A 20 20.50 -2.58 -7.64
CA ASN A 20 19.86 -3.24 -6.49
C ASN A 20 19.16 -2.26 -5.53
N GLN A 21 19.32 -0.96 -5.71
CA GLN A 21 18.66 0.08 -4.90
C GLN A 21 17.37 0.63 -5.53
N SER A 22 17.07 0.27 -6.77
CA SER A 22 15.85 0.71 -7.43
C SER A 22 14.61 0.08 -6.76
N THR A 23 13.65 0.93 -6.36
CA THR A 23 12.52 0.53 -5.52
C THR A 23 11.25 1.30 -5.84
N ILE A 24 10.11 0.69 -5.51
CA ILE A 24 8.79 1.35 -5.48
C ILE A 24 8.33 1.65 -4.05
N ASP A 25 9.16 1.36 -3.05
CA ASP A 25 8.85 1.60 -1.64
C ASP A 25 8.68 3.09 -1.33
N ASN A 26 7.83 3.42 -0.38
CA ASN A 26 7.59 4.80 0.06
C ASN A 26 7.36 5.81 -1.07
N ASN A 27 6.66 5.42 -2.14
CA ASN A 27 6.44 6.24 -3.34
C ASN A 27 7.71 6.53 -4.17
N ALA A 28 8.84 5.93 -3.89
CA ALA A 28 10.03 6.05 -4.72
C ALA A 28 9.70 5.66 -6.18
N THR A 29 10.48 6.14 -7.12
CA THR A 29 10.25 6.03 -8.57
C THR A 29 8.96 6.71 -9.04
N SER A 30 7.81 6.47 -8.40
CA SER A 30 6.54 7.10 -8.77
C SER A 30 6.55 8.61 -8.54
N THR A 31 7.13 9.08 -7.45
CA THR A 31 7.25 10.52 -7.13
C THR A 31 8.22 11.20 -8.10
N GLU A 32 9.36 10.57 -8.38
CA GLU A 32 10.37 11.08 -9.29
C GLU A 32 9.81 11.22 -10.72
N ILE A 33 9.11 10.19 -11.23
CA ILE A 33 8.45 10.26 -12.54
C ILE A 33 7.46 11.43 -12.60
N ARG A 34 6.61 11.59 -11.56
CA ARG A 34 5.65 12.69 -11.50
C ARG A 34 6.32 14.05 -11.48
N TYR A 35 7.40 14.19 -10.72
CA TYR A 35 8.17 15.42 -10.60
C TYR A 35 8.85 15.78 -11.91
N LEU A 36 9.58 14.85 -12.51
CA LEU A 36 10.29 15.03 -13.80
C LEU A 36 9.30 15.39 -14.92
N SER A 37 8.14 14.73 -14.97
CA SER A 37 7.09 15.03 -15.95
C SER A 37 6.56 16.45 -15.81
N ARG A 38 6.36 16.94 -14.59
CA ARG A 38 5.92 18.32 -14.32
C ARG A 38 6.99 19.33 -14.71
N ILE A 39 8.26 19.07 -14.40
CA ILE A 39 9.38 19.94 -14.80
C ILE A 39 9.46 20.01 -16.32
N TYR A 40 9.36 18.87 -17.02
CA TYR A 40 9.36 18.85 -18.47
C TYR A 40 8.24 19.75 -19.05
N LEU A 41 7.02 19.60 -18.59
CA LEU A 41 5.91 20.45 -19.08
C LEU A 41 6.11 21.93 -18.78
N ALA A 42 6.77 22.28 -17.68
CA ALA A 42 7.02 23.65 -17.29
C ALA A 42 8.21 24.29 -18.04
N THR A 43 9.20 23.50 -18.45
CA THR A 43 10.48 24.01 -18.97
C THR A 43 10.77 23.64 -20.42
N GLY A 44 10.13 22.58 -20.96
CA GLY A 44 10.44 22.03 -22.28
C GLY A 44 11.81 21.34 -22.37
N ILE A 45 12.49 21.14 -21.24
CA ILE A 45 13.86 20.57 -21.25
C ILE A 45 13.78 19.06 -21.40
N GLU A 46 14.20 18.54 -22.58
CA GLU A 46 14.08 17.14 -23.01
C GLU A 46 14.66 16.12 -22.01
N LYS A 47 15.78 16.42 -21.34
CA LYS A 47 16.40 15.50 -20.38
C LYS A 47 15.43 15.05 -19.25
N TYR A 48 14.49 15.89 -18.86
CA TYR A 48 13.50 15.54 -17.83
C TYR A 48 12.42 14.60 -18.37
N LYS A 49 12.03 14.79 -19.64
CA LYS A 49 11.14 13.85 -20.36
C LYS A 49 11.78 12.49 -20.47
N ASP A 50 13.02 12.44 -20.94
CA ASP A 50 13.74 11.19 -21.16
C ASP A 50 13.88 10.41 -19.84
N ALA A 51 14.28 11.07 -18.76
CA ALA A 51 14.37 10.46 -17.43
C ALA A 51 13.01 9.95 -16.92
N ALA A 52 11.93 10.71 -17.13
CA ALA A 52 10.58 10.26 -16.76
C ALA A 52 10.13 9.03 -17.57
N LEU A 53 10.42 9.00 -18.89
CA LEU A 53 10.12 7.84 -19.74
C LEU A 53 10.92 6.62 -19.34
N GLU A 54 12.20 6.75 -18.94
CA GLU A 54 12.99 5.64 -18.40
C GLU A 54 12.41 5.13 -17.09
N GLY A 55 11.97 6.00 -16.19
CA GLY A 55 11.26 5.60 -14.97
C GLY A 55 9.99 4.79 -15.27
N ILE A 56 9.18 5.21 -16.26
CA ILE A 56 7.99 4.44 -16.68
C ILE A 56 8.43 3.07 -17.26
N ARG A 57 9.46 3.01 -18.10
CA ARG A 57 9.99 1.74 -18.63
C ARG A 57 10.49 0.82 -17.54
N TYR A 58 11.16 1.38 -16.51
CA TYR A 58 11.57 0.63 -15.33
C TYR A 58 10.39 -0.04 -14.64
N LEU A 59 9.30 0.69 -14.34
CA LEU A 59 8.10 0.14 -13.72
C LEU A 59 7.47 -0.99 -14.55
N LEU A 60 7.43 -0.82 -15.88
CA LEU A 60 6.91 -1.85 -16.78
C LEU A 60 7.81 -3.10 -16.84
N LYS A 61 9.12 -2.93 -16.67
CA LYS A 61 10.09 -4.03 -16.66
C LYS A 61 10.10 -4.78 -15.32
N ALA A 62 9.83 -4.07 -14.23
CA ALA A 62 9.81 -4.63 -12.88
C ALA A 62 8.54 -5.44 -12.58
N GLN A 63 7.50 -5.35 -13.42
CA GLN A 63 6.26 -6.10 -13.22
C GLN A 63 6.47 -7.60 -13.48
N TYR A 64 6.03 -8.41 -12.54
CA TYR A 64 6.01 -9.87 -12.71
C TYR A 64 4.99 -10.32 -13.76
N PRO A 65 5.15 -11.52 -14.37
CA PRO A 65 4.18 -12.06 -15.31
C PRO A 65 2.75 -12.16 -14.75
N ASN A 66 2.60 -12.40 -13.45
CA ASN A 66 1.32 -12.45 -12.74
C ASN A 66 0.71 -11.07 -12.45
N GLY A 67 1.38 -9.98 -12.84
CA GLY A 67 0.89 -8.61 -12.71
C GLY A 67 1.32 -7.88 -11.43
N GLY A 68 1.99 -8.56 -10.48
CA GLY A 68 2.48 -7.94 -9.26
C GLY A 68 3.78 -7.16 -9.45
N TRP A 69 4.15 -6.36 -8.46
CA TRP A 69 5.43 -5.66 -8.38
C TRP A 69 6.15 -5.99 -7.09
N PRO A 70 7.47 -6.27 -7.14
CA PRO A 70 8.31 -6.40 -5.97
C PRO A 70 8.59 -5.02 -5.34
N GLN A 71 8.99 -5.02 -4.07
CA GLN A 71 9.43 -3.82 -3.39
C GLN A 71 10.69 -3.22 -4.02
N PHE A 72 11.66 -4.09 -4.36
CA PHE A 72 12.91 -3.74 -5.05
C PHE A 72 13.08 -4.59 -6.30
N TRP A 73 13.54 -3.99 -7.40
CA TRP A 73 13.84 -4.71 -8.63
C TRP A 73 15.04 -4.07 -9.36
N PRO A 74 15.99 -4.87 -9.87
CA PRO A 74 16.13 -6.31 -9.66
C PRO A 74 16.71 -6.62 -8.29
N ARG A 75 16.11 -7.56 -7.57
CA ARG A 75 16.66 -8.07 -6.32
C ARG A 75 16.47 -9.57 -6.24
N PRO A 76 17.55 -10.38 -6.05
CA PRO A 76 17.48 -11.81 -6.28
C PRO A 76 16.82 -12.62 -5.16
N LYS A 77 16.65 -12.05 -3.95
CA LYS A 77 16.14 -12.77 -2.77
C LYS A 77 15.67 -11.90 -1.63
N GLY A 78 15.00 -12.52 -0.67
CA GLY A 78 14.46 -11.92 0.53
C GLY A 78 13.05 -11.38 0.30
N TYR A 79 12.40 -10.87 1.34
CA TYR A 79 11.02 -10.37 1.27
C TYR A 79 10.84 -9.21 0.28
N TYR A 80 11.91 -8.61 -0.20
CA TYR A 80 11.89 -7.54 -1.20
C TYR A 80 11.43 -7.99 -2.58
N THR A 81 11.42 -9.31 -2.85
CA THR A 81 10.88 -9.88 -4.09
C THR A 81 9.39 -10.15 -4.03
N HIS A 82 8.79 -10.15 -2.84
CA HIS A 82 7.35 -10.35 -2.72
C HIS A 82 6.55 -9.24 -3.40
N ILE A 83 5.40 -9.61 -3.95
CA ILE A 83 4.39 -8.64 -4.40
C ILE A 83 4.04 -7.78 -3.20
N THR A 84 4.24 -6.44 -3.32
CA THR A 84 4.15 -5.55 -2.17
C THR A 84 3.00 -4.56 -2.25
N TYR A 85 2.10 -4.65 -1.29
CA TYR A 85 1.07 -3.65 -1.04
C TYR A 85 1.47 -2.71 0.10
N ASN A 86 2.49 -3.08 0.88
CA ASN A 86 2.99 -2.26 2.00
C ASN A 86 3.24 -0.82 1.55
N ASP A 87 2.85 0.14 2.40
CA ASP A 87 2.97 1.58 2.15
C ASP A 87 2.40 2.03 0.79
N ASN A 88 1.39 1.30 0.30
CA ASN A 88 0.71 1.54 -0.99
C ASN A 88 1.60 1.38 -2.23
N ALA A 89 2.74 0.70 -2.14
CA ALA A 89 3.74 0.66 -3.18
C ALA A 89 3.15 0.30 -4.56
N MET A 90 2.52 -0.88 -4.68
CA MET A 90 1.89 -1.30 -5.93
C MET A 90 0.72 -0.40 -6.35
N VAL A 91 -0.10 0.08 -5.41
CA VAL A 91 -1.22 0.98 -5.71
C VAL A 91 -0.74 2.31 -6.29
N ASN A 92 0.38 2.84 -5.78
CA ASN A 92 0.99 4.07 -6.28
C ASN A 92 1.50 3.91 -7.72
N VAL A 93 2.14 2.76 -8.03
CA VAL A 93 2.55 2.41 -9.40
C VAL A 93 1.32 2.33 -10.31
N MET A 94 0.29 1.63 -9.91
CA MET A 94 -0.93 1.46 -10.72
C MET A 94 -1.64 2.79 -10.97
N ASN A 95 -1.74 3.67 -9.97
CA ASN A 95 -2.29 5.01 -10.14
C ASN A 95 -1.47 5.85 -11.15
N LEU A 96 -0.14 5.77 -11.09
CA LEU A 96 0.73 6.44 -12.05
C LEU A 96 0.51 5.87 -13.46
N LEU A 97 0.52 4.55 -13.64
CA LEU A 97 0.30 3.92 -14.94
C LEU A 97 -1.07 4.27 -15.52
N ARG A 98 -2.11 4.40 -14.68
CA ARG A 98 -3.44 4.87 -15.09
C ARG A 98 -3.37 6.31 -15.61
N ASP A 99 -2.73 7.21 -14.90
CA ASP A 99 -2.54 8.60 -15.34
C ASP A 99 -1.76 8.66 -16.68
N VAL A 100 -0.75 7.79 -16.84
CA VAL A 100 0.07 7.67 -18.07
C VAL A 100 -0.77 7.20 -19.26
N TYR A 101 -1.48 6.07 -19.15
CA TYR A 101 -2.23 5.56 -20.30
C TYR A 101 -3.45 6.42 -20.66
N SER A 102 -3.98 7.16 -19.69
CA SER A 102 -5.06 8.12 -19.92
C SER A 102 -4.54 9.45 -20.47
N LYS A 103 -3.25 9.61 -20.68
CA LYS A 103 -2.60 10.88 -21.07
C LYS A 103 -3.02 12.08 -20.19
N LYS A 104 -3.34 11.81 -18.95
CA LYS A 104 -3.67 12.85 -17.98
C LYS A 104 -2.45 13.70 -17.71
N ALA A 105 -2.60 15.02 -17.68
CA ALA A 105 -1.47 15.91 -17.32
C ALA A 105 -0.83 15.46 -16.00
N PRO A 106 0.51 15.37 -15.95
CA PRO A 106 1.53 15.87 -16.88
C PRO A 106 1.98 14.87 -17.99
N TYR A 107 1.28 13.77 -18.28
CA TYR A 107 1.74 12.68 -19.15
C TYR A 107 1.31 12.78 -20.62
N THR A 108 0.85 13.95 -21.07
CA THR A 108 0.36 14.17 -22.45
C THR A 108 1.43 13.91 -23.52
N TYR A 109 2.71 14.01 -23.17
CA TYR A 109 3.86 13.80 -24.05
C TYR A 109 4.25 12.32 -24.22
N VAL A 110 3.69 11.42 -23.40
CA VAL A 110 4.07 10.00 -23.42
C VAL A 110 3.63 9.35 -24.73
N PRO A 111 4.52 8.61 -25.44
CA PRO A 111 4.17 7.95 -26.70
C PRO A 111 3.02 6.92 -26.53
N ASP A 112 2.17 6.81 -27.54
CA ASP A 112 1.02 5.90 -27.55
C ASP A 112 1.39 4.45 -27.28
N THR A 113 2.50 3.98 -27.83
CA THR A 113 3.01 2.62 -27.60
C THR A 113 3.33 2.38 -26.12
N LEU A 114 3.87 3.40 -25.42
CA LEU A 114 4.15 3.29 -23.98
C LEU A 114 2.87 3.39 -23.15
N CYS A 115 1.90 4.21 -23.58
CA CYS A 115 0.57 4.28 -22.99
C CYS A 115 -0.16 2.93 -23.06
N GLN A 116 -0.12 2.24 -24.22
CA GLN A 116 -0.70 0.91 -24.39
C GLN A 116 -0.05 -0.12 -23.47
N ARG A 117 1.28 -0.10 -23.34
CA ARG A 117 1.99 -0.96 -22.39
C ARG A 117 1.61 -0.66 -20.95
N ALA A 118 1.47 0.62 -20.59
CA ALA A 118 1.03 1.04 -19.26
C ALA A 118 -0.40 0.56 -18.95
N ARG A 119 -1.30 0.59 -19.94
CA ARG A 119 -2.66 0.05 -19.83
C ARG A 119 -2.61 -1.46 -19.58
N THR A 120 -1.88 -2.21 -20.39
CA THR A 120 -1.73 -3.67 -20.22
C THR A 120 -1.16 -4.01 -18.84
N ALA A 121 -0.17 -3.24 -18.37
CA ALA A 121 0.42 -3.45 -17.05
C ALA A 121 -0.57 -3.14 -15.92
N PHE A 122 -1.37 -2.09 -16.05
CA PHE A 122 -2.44 -1.77 -15.12
C PHE A 122 -3.48 -2.91 -15.05
N ASP A 123 -3.95 -3.39 -16.19
CA ASP A 123 -4.96 -4.47 -16.25
C ASP A 123 -4.43 -5.77 -15.61
N LYS A 124 -3.16 -6.13 -15.87
CA LYS A 124 -2.49 -7.26 -15.18
C LYS A 124 -2.38 -7.02 -13.67
N GLY A 125 -2.10 -5.79 -13.24
CA GLY A 125 -2.07 -5.42 -11.83
C GLY A 125 -3.43 -5.62 -11.14
N VAL A 126 -4.53 -5.28 -11.82
CA VAL A 126 -5.88 -5.56 -11.33
C VAL A 126 -6.10 -7.05 -11.15
N GLU A 127 -5.72 -7.88 -12.13
CA GLU A 127 -5.81 -9.34 -12.01
C GLU A 127 -4.98 -9.88 -10.84
N CYS A 128 -3.78 -9.36 -10.65
CA CYS A 128 -2.94 -9.72 -9.50
C CYS A 128 -3.64 -9.40 -8.16
N ILE A 129 -4.21 -8.21 -8.03
CA ILE A 129 -4.99 -7.81 -6.84
C ILE A 129 -6.14 -8.80 -6.59
N LEU A 130 -6.93 -9.12 -7.62
CA LEU A 130 -8.06 -10.05 -7.50
C LEU A 130 -7.63 -11.48 -7.15
N ASN A 131 -6.44 -11.90 -7.61
CA ASN A 131 -5.91 -13.24 -7.35
C ASN A 131 -5.26 -13.36 -5.96
N THR A 132 -4.75 -12.26 -5.40
CA THR A 132 -4.11 -12.22 -4.08
C THR A 132 -5.09 -11.91 -2.95
N GLN A 133 -6.36 -11.59 -3.25
CA GLN A 133 -7.35 -11.36 -2.20
C GLN A 133 -7.54 -12.63 -1.35
N VAL A 134 -7.32 -12.50 -0.04
CA VAL A 134 -7.31 -13.66 0.87
C VAL A 134 -8.72 -14.22 1.04
N LYS A 135 -8.82 -15.53 1.05
CA LYS A 135 -10.06 -16.26 1.34
C LYS A 135 -9.98 -16.89 2.72
N GLN A 136 -11.01 -16.67 3.53
CA GLN A 136 -11.25 -17.40 4.77
C GLN A 136 -12.52 -18.24 4.63
N ASN A 137 -12.41 -19.54 4.85
CA ASN A 137 -13.54 -20.47 4.71
C ASN A 137 -14.28 -20.31 3.36
N GLY A 138 -13.51 -20.12 2.29
CA GLY A 138 -14.03 -19.94 0.91
C GLY A 138 -14.59 -18.55 0.60
N LYS A 139 -14.66 -17.63 1.57
CA LYS A 139 -15.15 -16.25 1.37
C LYS A 139 -13.98 -15.28 1.20
N LEU A 140 -14.09 -14.37 0.23
CA LEU A 140 -13.13 -13.28 0.06
C LEU A 140 -13.15 -12.35 1.27
N THR A 141 -11.96 -11.84 1.62
CA THR A 141 -11.75 -10.88 2.72
C THR A 141 -10.98 -9.65 2.20
N VAL A 142 -9.82 -9.37 2.76
CA VAL A 142 -8.89 -8.29 2.36
C VAL A 142 -7.53 -8.88 2.01
N TRP A 143 -6.50 -8.06 1.90
CA TRP A 143 -5.16 -8.48 1.45
C TRP A 143 -4.15 -8.50 2.59
N CYS A 144 -3.10 -9.28 2.43
CA CYS A 144 -1.88 -9.15 3.20
C CYS A 144 -1.06 -7.95 2.70
N ALA A 145 -0.19 -7.42 3.54
CA ALA A 145 0.74 -6.37 3.14
C ALA A 145 1.71 -6.82 2.03
N GLN A 146 2.04 -8.10 2.01
CA GLN A 146 2.87 -8.71 0.98
C GLN A 146 2.40 -10.11 0.64
N HIS A 147 2.63 -10.53 -0.61
CA HIS A 147 2.29 -11.84 -1.12
C HIS A 147 3.49 -12.45 -1.84
N ASP A 148 3.67 -13.75 -1.66
CA ASP A 148 4.68 -14.52 -2.37
C ASP A 148 4.47 -14.41 -3.89
N GLU A 149 5.53 -14.08 -4.61
CA GLU A 149 5.49 -13.79 -6.04
C GLU A 149 5.19 -15.02 -6.92
N HIS A 150 5.28 -16.23 -6.38
CA HIS A 150 5.03 -17.47 -7.10
C HIS A 150 3.68 -18.08 -6.73
N THR A 151 3.39 -18.18 -5.43
CA THR A 151 2.19 -18.85 -4.92
C THR A 151 1.01 -17.91 -4.72
N LEU A 152 1.26 -16.59 -4.69
CA LEU A 152 0.29 -15.53 -4.38
C LEU A 152 -0.25 -15.59 -2.94
N ALA A 153 0.29 -16.45 -2.10
CA ALA A 153 -0.11 -16.58 -0.70
C ALA A 153 0.39 -15.39 0.13
N PRO A 154 -0.30 -15.05 1.24
CA PRO A 154 0.20 -14.09 2.21
C PRO A 154 1.62 -14.42 2.66
N ALA A 155 2.53 -13.44 2.64
CA ALA A 155 3.94 -13.63 2.91
C ALA A 155 4.43 -12.75 4.07
N LYS A 156 5.47 -13.24 4.76
CA LYS A 156 6.17 -12.49 5.81
C LYS A 156 7.13 -11.49 5.20
N ALA A 157 7.25 -10.32 5.82
CA ALA A 157 8.31 -9.37 5.51
C ALA A 157 9.30 -9.24 6.69
N ARG A 158 9.29 -8.13 7.40
CA ARG A 158 10.12 -7.94 8.59
C ARG A 158 9.68 -8.89 9.72
N ALA A 159 10.50 -9.03 10.75
CA ALA A 159 10.24 -9.97 11.85
C ALA A 159 8.82 -9.83 12.44
N TYR A 160 8.33 -8.61 12.56
CA TYR A 160 7.02 -8.25 13.13
C TYR A 160 5.88 -8.11 12.08
N GLU A 161 6.17 -8.32 10.80
CA GLU A 161 5.21 -8.30 9.69
C GLU A 161 4.91 -9.72 9.23
N LEU A 162 4.11 -10.40 10.02
CA LEU A 162 3.72 -11.77 9.75
C LEU A 162 2.64 -11.85 8.67
N PRO A 163 2.48 -13.00 7.98
CA PRO A 163 1.33 -13.24 7.12
C PRO A 163 0.02 -12.93 7.85
N SER A 164 -0.79 -12.05 7.28
CA SER A 164 -1.95 -11.47 7.97
C SER A 164 -2.95 -10.87 6.98
N LEU A 165 -4.13 -10.54 7.47
CA LEU A 165 -5.01 -9.60 6.80
C LEU A 165 -4.62 -8.19 7.25
N SER A 166 -4.29 -7.31 6.29
CA SER A 166 -3.85 -5.95 6.60
C SER A 166 -4.90 -4.91 6.25
N SER A 167 -5.40 -4.19 7.25
CA SER A 167 -6.40 -3.14 7.05
C SER A 167 -5.81 -1.91 6.36
N ALA A 168 -4.57 -1.53 6.71
CA ALA A 168 -3.94 -0.30 6.25
C ALA A 168 -3.56 -0.34 4.76
N GLU A 169 -3.18 -1.49 4.24
CA GLU A 169 -2.84 -1.68 2.84
C GLU A 169 -4.08 -1.95 1.99
N SER A 170 -5.07 -2.65 2.57
CA SER A 170 -6.31 -3.00 1.86
C SER A 170 -7.21 -1.82 1.55
N ASP A 171 -7.16 -0.73 2.32
CA ASP A 171 -8.02 0.43 2.10
C ASP A 171 -7.76 1.06 0.72
N ASN A 172 -6.51 1.31 0.36
CA ASN A 172 -6.15 1.92 -0.91
C ASN A 172 -6.30 0.96 -2.09
N ILE A 173 -6.19 -0.36 -1.87
CA ILE A 173 -6.55 -1.38 -2.87
C ILE A 173 -8.04 -1.27 -3.20
N VAL A 174 -8.90 -1.25 -2.19
CA VAL A 174 -10.36 -1.12 -2.40
C VAL A 174 -10.71 0.20 -3.09
N LEU A 175 -10.07 1.31 -2.68
CA LEU A 175 -10.27 2.61 -3.33
C LEU A 175 -9.82 2.61 -4.80
N LEU A 176 -8.72 1.95 -5.13
CA LEU A 176 -8.26 1.76 -6.51
C LEU A 176 -9.30 0.98 -7.32
N LEU A 177 -9.78 -0.16 -6.80
CA LEU A 177 -10.79 -0.99 -7.48
C LEU A 177 -12.10 -0.21 -7.70
N MET A 178 -12.58 0.54 -6.70
CA MET A 178 -13.76 1.41 -6.82
C MET A 178 -13.58 2.57 -7.80
N SER A 179 -12.35 2.92 -8.18
CA SER A 179 -12.07 3.98 -9.13
C SER A 179 -12.04 3.51 -10.59
N ILE A 180 -12.17 2.21 -10.84
CA ILE A 180 -12.21 1.64 -12.18
C ILE A 180 -13.61 1.88 -12.76
N PRO A 181 -13.72 2.55 -13.92
CA PRO A 181 -15.01 2.69 -14.59
C PRO A 181 -15.48 1.33 -15.10
N ASP A 182 -16.79 1.13 -15.13
CA ASP A 182 -17.45 -0.10 -15.62
C ASP A 182 -16.83 -1.39 -15.00
N PRO A 183 -16.82 -1.51 -13.66
CA PRO A 183 -16.13 -2.60 -13.00
C PRO A 183 -16.77 -3.96 -13.34
N SER A 184 -15.93 -4.95 -13.63
CA SER A 184 -16.41 -6.31 -13.89
C SER A 184 -17.12 -6.90 -12.66
N PRO A 185 -17.99 -7.91 -12.82
CA PRO A 185 -18.61 -8.60 -11.69
C PRO A 185 -17.61 -9.11 -10.66
N ARG A 186 -16.40 -9.49 -11.09
CA ARG A 186 -15.33 -9.95 -10.21
C ARG A 186 -14.75 -8.81 -9.37
N ILE A 187 -14.59 -7.61 -9.93
CA ILE A 187 -14.18 -6.41 -9.20
C ILE A 187 -15.27 -6.04 -8.18
N ILE A 188 -16.53 -6.06 -8.58
CA ILE A 188 -17.67 -5.76 -7.70
C ILE A 188 -17.66 -6.71 -6.50
N ALA A 189 -17.60 -8.01 -6.73
CA ALA A 189 -17.55 -9.01 -5.67
C ALA A 189 -16.35 -8.83 -4.73
N SER A 190 -15.18 -8.50 -5.28
CA SER A 190 -13.97 -8.21 -4.51
C SER A 190 -14.15 -7.02 -3.56
N VAL A 191 -14.67 -5.91 -4.09
CA VAL A 191 -14.93 -4.68 -3.30
C VAL A 191 -15.99 -4.96 -2.21
N GLU A 192 -17.09 -5.61 -2.55
CA GLU A 192 -18.17 -5.91 -1.59
C GLU A 192 -17.69 -6.80 -0.46
N ALA A 193 -16.88 -7.81 -0.75
CA ALA A 193 -16.30 -8.68 0.25
C ALA A 193 -15.34 -7.91 1.19
N ALA A 194 -14.47 -7.08 0.64
CA ALA A 194 -13.56 -6.27 1.45
C ALA A 194 -14.31 -5.25 2.31
N VAL A 195 -15.34 -4.59 1.77
CA VAL A 195 -16.19 -3.67 2.54
C VAL A 195 -16.93 -4.41 3.66
N SER A 196 -17.43 -5.60 3.40
CA SER A 196 -18.07 -6.45 4.43
C SER A 196 -17.07 -6.80 5.54
N TRP A 197 -15.84 -7.13 5.18
CA TRP A 197 -14.77 -7.38 6.14
C TRP A 197 -14.47 -6.12 6.99
N PHE A 198 -14.34 -4.93 6.38
CA PHE A 198 -14.12 -3.68 7.12
C PHE A 198 -15.28 -3.37 8.07
N LYS A 199 -16.53 -3.61 7.68
CA LYS A 199 -17.70 -3.43 8.54
C LYS A 199 -17.68 -4.36 9.76
N ALA A 200 -17.30 -5.62 9.55
CA ALA A 200 -17.31 -6.65 10.58
C ALA A 200 -16.15 -6.54 11.58
N ASN A 201 -14.99 -6.05 11.14
CA ASN A 201 -13.74 -6.07 11.92
C ASN A 201 -13.31 -4.70 12.46
N LYS A 202 -14.23 -3.73 12.50
CA LYS A 202 -13.97 -2.44 13.15
C LYS A 202 -13.87 -2.62 14.66
N ILE A 203 -12.95 -1.89 15.27
CA ILE A 203 -12.74 -1.84 16.72
C ILE A 203 -13.40 -0.56 17.24
N THR A 204 -14.30 -0.70 18.21
CA THR A 204 -15.03 0.38 18.86
C THR A 204 -14.99 0.20 20.38
N GLY A 205 -15.40 1.21 21.14
CA GLY A 205 -15.47 1.13 22.61
C GLY A 205 -14.14 1.32 23.31
N ILE A 206 -13.06 1.61 22.57
CA ILE A 206 -11.75 1.94 23.13
C ILE A 206 -11.19 3.22 22.52
N MET A 207 -10.30 3.87 23.24
CA MET A 207 -9.58 5.06 22.79
C MET A 207 -8.12 5.02 23.20
N ARG A 208 -7.28 5.71 22.46
CA ARG A 208 -5.87 5.91 22.80
C ARG A 208 -5.77 6.91 23.96
N LYS A 209 -5.01 6.57 25.00
CA LYS A 209 -4.63 7.46 26.09
C LYS A 209 -3.11 7.55 26.15
N ASP A 210 -2.60 8.74 25.87
CA ASP A 210 -1.18 9.03 25.98
C ASP A 210 -0.79 9.28 27.44
N PHE A 211 0.43 8.90 27.79
CA PHE A 211 1.02 9.13 29.13
C PHE A 211 2.54 9.21 29.03
N THR A 212 3.18 9.65 30.11
CA THR A 212 4.65 9.58 30.25
C THR A 212 4.97 8.35 31.11
N ASN A 213 5.81 7.46 30.57
CA ASN A 213 6.23 6.25 31.29
C ASN A 213 7.28 6.55 32.37
N SER A 214 7.69 5.53 33.11
CA SER A 214 8.67 5.65 34.22
C SER A 214 10.05 6.12 33.75
N GLU A 215 10.37 6.02 32.47
CA GLU A 215 11.61 6.49 31.86
C GLU A 215 11.51 7.95 31.34
N GLY A 216 10.41 8.64 31.59
CA GLY A 216 10.15 9.98 31.09
C GLY A 216 9.81 10.06 29.60
N LYS A 217 9.53 8.94 28.92
CA LYS A 217 9.21 8.87 27.49
C LYS A 217 7.70 8.91 27.26
N LYS A 218 7.26 9.55 26.18
CA LYS A 218 5.86 9.51 25.72
C LYS A 218 5.50 8.10 25.32
N ASP A 219 4.42 7.59 25.87
CA ASP A 219 3.88 6.25 25.58
C ASP A 219 2.35 6.31 25.52
N TYR A 220 1.71 5.23 25.09
CA TYR A 220 0.26 5.17 25.06
C TYR A 220 -0.28 3.78 25.44
N ARG A 221 -1.54 3.75 25.82
CA ARG A 221 -2.32 2.53 26.01
C ARG A 221 -3.71 2.71 25.41
N MET A 222 -4.34 1.61 25.08
CA MET A 222 -5.76 1.61 24.72
C MET A 222 -6.57 1.42 26.01
N VAL A 223 -7.57 2.26 26.19
CA VAL A 223 -8.47 2.24 27.38
C VAL A 223 -9.92 2.23 26.91
N PRO A 224 -10.86 1.71 27.73
CA PRO A 224 -12.28 1.83 27.43
C PRO A 224 -12.67 3.30 27.24
N CYS A 225 -13.58 3.55 26.31
CA CYS A 225 -14.18 4.88 26.18
C CYS A 225 -15.00 5.24 27.41
N PRO A 226 -15.08 6.53 27.79
CA PRO A 226 -16.04 7.01 28.78
C PRO A 226 -17.47 6.67 28.34
N GLN A 227 -18.36 6.38 29.32
CA GLN A 227 -19.73 5.97 29.02
C GLN A 227 -20.67 7.09 28.61
N ASP A 228 -20.28 8.37 28.81
CA ASP A 228 -21.13 9.53 28.60
C ASP A 228 -20.71 10.29 27.33
N ASP A 229 -21.61 10.39 26.36
CA ASP A 229 -21.68 11.27 25.17
C ASP A 229 -20.37 11.61 24.41
N TYR A 230 -19.23 10.98 24.74
CA TYR A 230 -17.98 11.17 24.03
C TYR A 230 -17.97 10.33 22.74
N PRO A 231 -17.79 10.94 21.55
CA PRO A 231 -17.73 10.20 20.31
C PRO A 231 -16.52 9.27 20.30
N CYS A 232 -16.77 8.01 20.59
CA CYS A 232 -15.75 6.98 20.63
C CYS A 232 -15.14 6.79 19.25
N PRO A 233 -13.82 6.84 19.09
CA PRO A 233 -13.19 6.65 17.80
C PRO A 233 -13.39 5.23 17.27
N VAL A 234 -13.37 5.08 15.96
CA VAL A 234 -13.40 3.79 15.26
C VAL A 234 -12.04 3.51 14.69
N PHE A 235 -11.50 2.34 14.99
CA PHE A 235 -10.20 1.89 14.54
C PHE A 235 -10.30 0.55 13.79
N TRP A 236 -9.22 0.23 13.12
CA TRP A 236 -8.83 -1.12 12.72
C TRP A 236 -7.41 -1.36 13.21
N ALA A 237 -7.11 -2.57 13.66
CA ALA A 237 -5.73 -2.99 13.84
C ALA A 237 -5.05 -3.08 12.47
N ARG A 238 -3.75 -2.83 12.40
CA ARG A 238 -3.02 -2.98 11.14
C ARG A 238 -3.09 -4.42 10.65
N PHE A 239 -2.90 -5.39 11.55
CA PHE A 239 -2.87 -6.82 11.23
C PHE A 239 -3.92 -7.62 11.98
N TYR A 240 -4.51 -8.57 11.26
CA TYR A 240 -5.44 -9.56 11.78
C TYR A 240 -4.97 -10.96 11.36
N THR A 241 -5.26 -11.96 12.20
CA THR A 241 -4.97 -13.36 11.89
C THR A 241 -5.70 -13.79 10.63
N LEU A 242 -5.07 -14.72 9.87
CA LEU A 242 -5.65 -15.29 8.64
C LEU A 242 -6.83 -16.24 8.96
N GLU A 243 -6.87 -16.77 10.17
CA GLU A 243 -7.79 -17.83 10.57
C GLU A 243 -9.14 -17.28 11.05
N ASP A 244 -9.11 -16.28 11.95
CA ASP A 244 -10.29 -15.89 12.72
C ASP A 244 -10.50 -14.37 12.85
N ASN A 245 -9.73 -13.56 12.08
CA ASN A 245 -9.79 -12.09 12.11
C ASN A 245 -9.50 -11.49 13.51
N ARG A 246 -8.67 -12.14 14.31
CA ARG A 246 -8.26 -11.59 15.60
C ARG A 246 -7.17 -10.54 15.39
N PRO A 247 -7.33 -9.30 15.90
CA PRO A 247 -6.27 -8.31 15.89
C PRO A 247 -5.02 -8.84 16.61
N PHE A 248 -3.82 -8.60 16.04
CA PHE A 248 -2.58 -8.95 16.72
C PHE A 248 -1.53 -7.87 16.55
N PHE A 249 -0.57 -7.90 17.48
CA PHE A 249 0.62 -7.06 17.52
C PHE A 249 1.83 -7.98 17.57
N CYS A 250 2.98 -7.47 17.16
CA CYS A 250 4.17 -8.31 17.09
C CYS A 250 5.42 -7.48 17.40
N ASP A 251 6.29 -8.03 18.19
CA ASP A 251 7.63 -7.49 18.41
C ASP A 251 8.64 -8.06 17.42
N ARG A 252 9.92 -7.69 17.54
CA ARG A 252 11.01 -8.23 16.69
C ARG A 252 11.29 -9.70 16.91
N ASP A 253 10.69 -10.31 17.95
CA ASP A 253 10.72 -11.76 18.21
C ASP A 253 9.86 -12.58 17.22
N GLY A 254 8.98 -11.91 16.47
CA GLY A 254 8.09 -12.57 15.52
C GLY A 254 6.95 -13.37 16.18
N VAL A 255 6.64 -13.08 17.44
CA VAL A 255 5.58 -13.74 18.20
C VAL A 255 4.33 -12.87 18.23
N LYS A 256 3.17 -13.43 17.81
CA LYS A 256 1.88 -12.73 17.89
C LYS A 256 1.50 -12.46 19.36
N LYS A 257 1.15 -11.20 19.64
CA LYS A 257 0.57 -10.73 20.90
C LYS A 257 -0.82 -10.20 20.60
N TYR A 258 -1.71 -10.29 21.56
CA TYR A 258 -3.13 -9.92 21.35
C TYR A 258 -3.55 -8.68 22.12
N ASP A 259 -2.64 -8.12 22.92
CA ASP A 259 -2.77 -6.80 23.53
C ASP A 259 -1.55 -5.96 23.16
N ILE A 260 -1.75 -4.70 22.80
CA ILE A 260 -0.69 -3.77 22.42
C ILE A 260 0.31 -3.52 23.56
N SER A 261 -0.11 -3.68 24.82
CA SER A 261 0.75 -3.54 25.99
C SER A 261 1.79 -4.64 26.13
N GLU A 262 1.59 -5.80 25.47
CA GLU A 262 2.51 -6.94 25.51
C GLU A 262 3.73 -6.77 24.60
N ILE A 263 3.74 -5.78 23.69
CA ILE A 263 4.91 -5.49 22.85
C ILE A 263 5.77 -4.39 23.44
N GLY A 264 7.08 -4.45 23.16
CA GLY A 264 8.05 -3.50 23.68
C GLY A 264 7.81 -2.06 23.25
N TYR A 265 8.29 -1.11 24.04
CA TYR A 265 8.13 0.33 23.83
C TYR A 265 8.50 0.77 22.40
N GLU A 266 9.64 0.28 21.89
CA GLU A 266 10.14 0.65 20.56
C GLU A 266 9.13 0.28 19.45
N ARG A 267 8.60 -0.94 19.48
CA ARG A 267 7.63 -1.37 18.48
C ARG A 267 6.26 -0.75 18.71
N ARG A 268 5.82 -0.62 19.96
CA ARG A 268 4.53 0.01 20.28
C ARG A 268 4.46 1.44 19.77
N ASN A 269 5.51 2.22 19.94
CA ASN A 269 5.56 3.64 19.56
C ASN A 269 6.15 3.91 18.17
N GLY A 270 6.99 3.02 17.65
CA GLY A 270 7.66 3.17 16.36
C GLY A 270 6.93 2.55 15.17
N TYR A 271 5.66 2.13 15.35
CA TYR A 271 4.87 1.51 14.30
C TYR A 271 3.38 1.82 14.44
N SER A 272 2.67 1.98 13.31
CA SER A 272 1.24 2.31 13.32
C SER A 272 0.41 1.03 13.42
N TRP A 273 0.10 0.63 14.65
CA TRP A 273 -0.67 -0.59 14.92
C TRP A 273 -2.17 -0.43 14.77
N TYR A 274 -2.68 0.79 14.94
CA TYR A 274 -4.09 1.12 14.75
C TYR A 274 -4.21 2.23 13.69
N ASN A 275 -5.27 2.18 12.92
CA ASN A 275 -5.58 3.17 11.90
C ASN A 275 -7.11 3.35 11.78
N ASN A 276 -7.53 4.37 11.04
CA ASN A 276 -8.93 4.67 10.75
C ASN A 276 -9.24 4.59 9.23
N ALA A 277 -8.38 3.93 8.46
CA ALA A 277 -8.44 3.87 7.00
C ALA A 277 -9.77 3.31 6.48
N GLY A 278 -10.35 2.33 7.19
CA GLY A 278 -11.64 1.77 6.85
C GLY A 278 -12.79 2.79 6.78
N LEU A 279 -12.73 3.91 7.52
CA LEU A 279 -13.76 4.96 7.43
C LEU A 279 -13.86 5.54 6.02
N LYS A 280 -12.71 5.78 5.37
CA LYS A 280 -12.66 6.28 4.00
C LYS A 280 -13.25 5.29 3.00
N VAL A 281 -12.93 4.02 3.17
CA VAL A 281 -13.49 2.91 2.35
C VAL A 281 -15.01 2.89 2.48
N LEU A 282 -15.54 2.85 3.70
CA LEU A 282 -16.98 2.78 3.96
C LEU A 282 -17.73 3.98 3.39
N LYS A 283 -17.20 5.19 3.59
CA LYS A 283 -17.78 6.43 3.02
C LYS A 283 -17.81 6.40 1.49
N LYS A 284 -16.69 5.99 0.86
CA LYS A 284 -16.58 5.94 -0.61
C LYS A 284 -17.45 4.85 -1.21
N TYR A 285 -17.60 3.71 -0.52
CA TYR A 285 -18.44 2.61 -0.98
C TYR A 285 -19.90 3.00 -1.14
N GLU A 286 -20.49 3.80 -0.22
CA GLU A 286 -21.88 4.24 -0.32
C GLU A 286 -22.12 5.10 -1.58
N GLN A 287 -21.11 5.87 -2.00
CA GLN A 287 -21.16 6.65 -3.25
C GLN A 287 -21.02 5.75 -4.47
N TRP A 288 -20.01 4.87 -4.45
CA TRP A 288 -19.72 3.94 -5.54
C TRP A 288 -20.87 2.99 -5.82
N LYS A 289 -21.53 2.48 -4.77
CA LYS A 289 -22.68 1.58 -4.92
C LYS A 289 -23.88 2.21 -5.64
N LYS A 290 -24.03 3.52 -5.56
CA LYS A 290 -25.05 4.24 -6.34
C LYS A 290 -24.68 4.29 -7.82
N GLN A 291 -23.39 4.57 -8.12
CA GLN A 291 -22.89 4.71 -9.49
C GLN A 291 -22.95 3.41 -10.31
N ILE A 292 -22.70 2.25 -9.71
CA ILE A 292 -22.74 0.96 -10.43
C ILE A 292 -24.16 0.39 -10.63
N LYS A 293 -25.18 1.03 -10.07
CA LYS A 293 -26.58 0.63 -10.24
C LYS A 293 -27.30 1.45 -11.32
N GLU A 294 -26.71 2.56 -11.71
CA GLU A 294 -27.13 3.40 -12.82
C GLU A 294 -26.55 2.89 -14.15
#